data_dc7be8e2481b608fce465691d37733d4
#
_entry.id   dc7be8e2481b608fce465691d37733d4
#
_cell.length_a   1.000
_cell.length_b   1.000
_cell.length_c   1.000
_cell.angle_alpha   90.00
_cell.angle_beta   90.00
_cell.angle_gamma   90.00
#
_symmetry.space_group_name_H-M   'P 1'
#
loop_
_entity.id
_entity.type
_entity.pdbx_description
1 polymer ?
#
loop_
_entity_poly.entity_id
_entity_poly.type
_entity_poly.pdbx_seq_one_letter_code
_entity_poly.pdbx_strand_id
1 'polypeptide(L)'
;MTANENNLIWIDLEMTGLDPERDRIIEIATLVTDANLNILAEGPVIAVHQSDEQLARMDDWNVRTHTGSGLVERVKASQHDDRAAELATIAFPCKRGVPAGKSPICGNSVGQDRRFLFRYMPLLEAYFHYRYLDVSTLKELARRWKPEILPGFKKQGTHQALDDIRESVAETGVLPRAFYSAVVGSRLIKGGGGLIHAPFLLRGY
;
A
#
# COMPACT_ATOMS: atom_id res chain seq x y z
N MET A 1 -6.01 8.73 -21.20
CA MET A 1 -4.90 9.36 -20.48
C MET A 1 -3.60 8.91 -21.11
N THR A 2 -2.62 9.79 -21.25
CA THR A 2 -1.25 9.40 -21.66
C THR A 2 -0.63 8.51 -20.60
N ALA A 3 0.05 7.44 -21.02
CA ALA A 3 0.74 6.54 -20.11
C ALA A 3 1.82 7.31 -19.34
N ASN A 4 1.89 7.07 -18.01
CA ASN A 4 2.90 7.65 -17.15
C ASN A 4 3.51 6.56 -16.25
N GLU A 5 4.75 6.20 -16.54
CA GLU A 5 5.47 5.15 -15.82
C GLU A 5 5.96 5.56 -14.42
N ASN A 6 5.79 6.82 -14.04
CA ASN A 6 6.09 7.32 -12.70
C ASN A 6 4.88 7.26 -11.75
N ASN A 7 3.68 6.94 -12.26
CA ASN A 7 2.52 6.76 -11.41
C ASN A 7 2.66 5.51 -10.54
N LEU A 8 2.13 5.57 -9.32
CA LEU A 8 2.25 4.53 -8.32
C LEU A 8 0.90 3.82 -8.12
N ILE A 9 0.96 2.50 -8.02
CA ILE A 9 -0.20 1.67 -7.67
C ILE A 9 -0.10 1.29 -6.19
N TRP A 10 -1.07 1.73 -5.42
CA TRP A 10 -1.24 1.40 -4.02
C TRP A 10 -2.26 0.29 -3.88
N ILE A 11 -1.99 -0.66 -2.99
CA ILE A 11 -2.83 -1.82 -2.77
C ILE A 11 -2.90 -2.14 -1.29
N ASP A 12 -4.01 -2.69 -0.88
CA ASP A 12 -4.22 -3.27 0.43
C ASP A 12 -5.15 -4.47 0.32
N LEU A 13 -4.86 -5.53 1.05
CA LEU A 13 -5.63 -6.76 1.10
C LEU A 13 -6.15 -7.00 2.50
N GLU A 14 -7.41 -7.43 2.60
CA GLU A 14 -7.91 -8.12 3.78
C GLU A 14 -7.87 -9.63 3.54
N MET A 15 -7.45 -10.39 4.54
CA MET A 15 -7.28 -11.83 4.44
C MET A 15 -7.93 -12.54 5.64
N THR A 16 -8.19 -13.84 5.51
CA THR A 16 -8.71 -14.67 6.61
C THR A 16 -7.66 -14.95 7.70
N GLY A 17 -6.41 -14.60 7.44
CA GLY A 17 -5.25 -14.76 8.31
C GLY A 17 -3.97 -14.42 7.55
N LEU A 18 -2.80 -14.72 8.10
CA LEU A 18 -1.51 -14.27 7.56
C LEU A 18 -0.67 -15.38 6.89
N ASP A 19 -1.17 -16.61 6.83
CA ASP A 19 -0.49 -17.73 6.21
C ASP A 19 -1.07 -18.01 4.81
N PRO A 20 -0.38 -17.64 3.70
CA PRO A 20 -0.90 -17.83 2.35
C PRO A 20 -1.09 -19.30 1.95
N GLU A 21 -0.56 -20.28 2.73
CA GLU A 21 -0.82 -21.70 2.50
C GLU A 21 -2.22 -22.13 2.98
N ARG A 22 -2.80 -21.42 3.93
CA ARG A 22 -4.06 -21.76 4.61
C ARG A 22 -5.15 -20.73 4.45
N ASP A 23 -4.73 -19.46 4.38
CA ASP A 23 -5.60 -18.31 4.38
C ASP A 23 -5.90 -17.82 2.97
N ARG A 24 -6.92 -16.98 2.83
CA ARG A 24 -7.42 -16.47 1.55
C ARG A 24 -7.60 -14.96 1.58
N ILE A 25 -7.49 -14.37 0.40
CA ILE A 25 -7.88 -12.97 0.19
C ILE A 25 -9.40 -12.88 0.29
N ILE A 26 -9.91 -11.91 1.06
CA ILE A 26 -11.33 -11.63 1.21
C ILE A 26 -11.73 -10.23 0.75
N GLU A 27 -10.77 -9.30 0.64
CA GLU A 27 -10.98 -8.00 0.00
C GLU A 27 -9.69 -7.53 -0.64
N ILE A 28 -9.81 -6.79 -1.73
CA ILE A 28 -8.73 -6.09 -2.38
C ILE A 28 -9.17 -4.67 -2.72
N ALA A 29 -8.35 -3.69 -2.36
CA ALA A 29 -8.52 -2.29 -2.76
C ALA A 29 -7.29 -1.77 -3.46
N THR A 30 -7.48 -0.81 -4.37
CA THR A 30 -6.40 -0.16 -5.09
C THR A 30 -6.62 1.34 -5.23
N LEU A 31 -5.52 2.08 -5.37
CA LEU A 31 -5.51 3.51 -5.60
C LEU A 31 -4.31 3.85 -6.49
N VAL A 32 -4.44 4.87 -7.34
CA VAL A 32 -3.32 5.37 -8.17
C VAL A 32 -2.98 6.79 -7.76
N THR A 33 -1.68 7.04 -7.52
CA THR A 33 -1.14 8.39 -7.33
C THR A 33 -0.15 8.75 -8.44
N ASP A 34 0.16 10.03 -8.56
CA ASP A 34 1.37 10.47 -9.25
C ASP A 34 2.63 10.25 -8.38
N ALA A 35 3.81 10.60 -8.91
CA ALA A 35 5.07 10.52 -8.18
C ALA A 35 5.17 11.47 -6.97
N ASN A 36 4.30 12.48 -6.89
CA ASN A 36 4.22 13.43 -5.78
C ASN A 36 3.18 13.05 -4.73
N LEU A 37 2.60 11.83 -4.84
CA LEU A 37 1.57 11.30 -3.97
C LEU A 37 0.19 11.99 -4.09
N ASN A 38 -0.05 12.76 -5.15
CA ASN A 38 -1.38 13.26 -5.44
C ASN A 38 -2.26 12.11 -5.93
N ILE A 39 -3.42 11.91 -5.29
CA ILE A 39 -4.37 10.87 -5.68
C ILE A 39 -4.95 11.22 -7.04
N LEU A 40 -4.72 10.36 -8.03
CA LEU A 40 -5.22 10.50 -9.40
C LEU A 40 -6.56 9.79 -9.57
N ALA A 41 -6.71 8.64 -8.94
CA ALA A 41 -7.95 7.87 -8.97
C ALA A 41 -7.99 6.84 -7.83
N GLU A 42 -9.19 6.60 -7.32
CA GLU A 42 -9.50 5.48 -6.46
C GLU A 42 -10.06 4.33 -7.30
N GLY A 43 -9.57 3.13 -7.01
CA GLY A 43 -9.94 1.93 -7.72
C GLY A 43 -11.14 1.22 -7.09
N PRO A 44 -11.47 0.07 -7.65
CA PRO A 44 -12.50 -0.75 -7.07
C PRO A 44 -12.05 -1.28 -5.70
N VAL A 45 -13.02 -1.40 -4.78
CA VAL A 45 -12.92 -2.21 -3.57
C VAL A 45 -13.72 -3.47 -3.84
N ILE A 46 -13.05 -4.62 -3.92
CA ILE A 46 -13.66 -5.87 -4.35
C ILE A 46 -13.60 -6.87 -3.21
N ALA A 47 -14.76 -7.25 -2.69
CA ALA A 47 -14.86 -8.41 -1.82
C ALA A 47 -14.70 -9.68 -2.67
N VAL A 48 -13.83 -10.58 -2.23
CA VAL A 48 -13.54 -11.86 -2.92
C VAL A 48 -14.32 -12.97 -2.24
N HIS A 49 -15.14 -13.69 -2.99
CA HIS A 49 -15.96 -14.75 -2.46
C HIS A 49 -15.13 -15.88 -1.86
N GLN A 50 -15.47 -16.29 -0.65
CA GLN A 50 -14.91 -17.46 0.02
C GLN A 50 -16.03 -18.33 0.61
N SER A 51 -15.77 -19.63 0.70
CA SER A 51 -16.73 -20.55 1.29
C SER A 51 -16.90 -20.34 2.79
N ASP A 52 -18.07 -20.72 3.32
CA ASP A 52 -18.31 -20.67 4.77
C ASP A 52 -17.28 -21.50 5.56
N GLU A 53 -16.81 -22.62 4.98
CA GLU A 53 -15.75 -23.45 5.57
C GLU A 53 -14.43 -22.66 5.70
N GLN A 54 -14.05 -21.89 4.66
CA GLN A 54 -12.84 -21.07 4.71
C GLN A 54 -12.99 -19.91 5.71
N LEU A 55 -14.15 -19.27 5.75
CA LEU A 55 -14.42 -18.18 6.71
C LEU A 55 -14.45 -18.68 8.16
N ALA A 56 -14.94 -19.90 8.40
CA ALA A 56 -14.95 -20.51 9.73
C ALA A 56 -13.55 -20.85 10.27
N ARG A 57 -12.50 -20.76 9.46
CA ARG A 57 -11.09 -20.97 9.86
C ARG A 57 -10.41 -19.72 10.41
N MET A 58 -11.04 -18.55 10.29
CA MET A 58 -10.52 -17.31 10.85
C MET A 58 -10.36 -17.41 12.35
N ASP A 59 -9.31 -16.78 12.88
CA ASP A 59 -9.16 -16.63 14.33
C ASP A 59 -10.16 -15.60 14.90
N ASP A 60 -10.27 -15.53 16.24
CA ASP A 60 -11.21 -14.65 16.93
C ASP A 60 -11.02 -13.16 16.59
N TRP A 61 -9.79 -12.74 16.30
CA TRP A 61 -9.52 -11.36 15.93
C TRP A 61 -10.07 -11.04 14.54
N ASN A 62 -9.76 -11.89 13.54
CA ASN A 62 -10.25 -11.75 12.18
C ASN A 62 -11.78 -11.83 12.11
N VAL A 63 -12.39 -12.81 12.80
CA VAL A 63 -13.85 -12.92 12.87
C VAL A 63 -14.48 -11.64 13.40
N ARG A 64 -13.98 -11.12 14.53
CA ARG A 64 -14.52 -9.91 15.16
C ARG A 64 -14.35 -8.68 14.27
N THR A 65 -13.17 -8.51 13.69
CA THR A 65 -12.82 -7.35 12.86
C THR A 65 -13.62 -7.35 11.56
N HIS A 66 -13.64 -8.46 10.83
CA HIS A 66 -14.28 -8.53 9.52
C HIS A 66 -15.81 -8.63 9.60
N THR A 67 -16.35 -9.21 10.68
CA THR A 67 -17.79 -9.14 10.95
C THR A 67 -18.20 -7.73 11.36
N GLY A 68 -17.43 -7.07 12.23
CA GLY A 68 -17.70 -5.71 12.69
C GLY A 68 -17.68 -4.66 11.57
N SER A 69 -16.83 -4.83 10.56
CA SER A 69 -16.78 -3.98 9.36
C SER A 69 -17.82 -4.35 8.28
N GLY A 70 -18.59 -5.43 8.47
CA GLY A 70 -19.53 -5.97 7.48
C GLY A 70 -18.86 -6.65 6.29
N LEU A 71 -17.54 -6.89 6.35
CA LEU A 71 -16.79 -7.52 5.25
C LEU A 71 -17.23 -8.97 5.04
N VAL A 72 -17.48 -9.73 6.11
CA VAL A 72 -17.92 -11.14 6.01
C VAL A 72 -19.19 -11.26 5.15
N GLU A 73 -20.17 -10.40 5.37
CA GLU A 73 -21.41 -10.41 4.59
C GLU A 73 -21.16 -10.03 3.12
N ARG A 74 -20.28 -9.05 2.86
CA ARG A 74 -19.89 -8.69 1.50
C ARG A 74 -19.17 -9.83 0.78
N VAL A 75 -18.30 -10.56 1.48
CA VAL A 75 -17.58 -11.73 0.96
C VAL A 75 -18.55 -12.84 0.58
N LYS A 76 -19.51 -13.17 1.46
CA LYS A 76 -20.54 -14.18 1.18
C LYS A 76 -21.42 -13.83 -0.02
N ALA A 77 -21.79 -12.55 -0.14
CA ALA A 77 -22.64 -12.06 -1.23
C ALA A 77 -21.88 -11.82 -2.55
N SER A 78 -20.55 -11.81 -2.51
CA SER A 78 -19.74 -11.50 -3.68
C SER A 78 -19.85 -12.54 -4.79
N GLN A 79 -19.82 -12.05 -6.03
CA GLN A 79 -19.78 -12.88 -7.25
C GLN A 79 -18.35 -12.93 -7.85
N HIS A 80 -17.38 -12.30 -7.20
CA HIS A 80 -15.99 -12.31 -7.63
C HIS A 80 -15.24 -13.42 -6.91
N ASP A 81 -14.75 -14.39 -7.67
CA ASP A 81 -13.69 -15.28 -7.23
C ASP A 81 -12.31 -14.59 -7.33
N ASP A 82 -11.24 -15.25 -6.89
CA ASP A 82 -9.87 -14.72 -6.97
C ASP A 82 -9.53 -14.24 -8.39
N ARG A 83 -9.94 -14.99 -9.42
CA ARG A 83 -9.62 -14.66 -10.81
C ARG A 83 -10.38 -13.44 -11.33
N ALA A 84 -11.66 -13.33 -11.03
CA ALA A 84 -12.47 -12.19 -11.42
C ALA A 84 -11.98 -10.91 -10.73
N ALA A 85 -11.64 -10.99 -9.43
CA ALA A 85 -11.08 -9.89 -8.67
C ALA A 85 -9.71 -9.47 -9.22
N GLU A 86 -8.83 -10.41 -9.55
CA GLU A 86 -7.54 -10.16 -10.16
C GLU A 86 -7.67 -9.35 -11.45
N LEU A 87 -8.51 -9.81 -12.38
CA LEU A 87 -8.69 -9.15 -13.69
C LEU A 87 -9.32 -7.76 -13.55
N ALA A 88 -10.31 -7.62 -12.67
CA ALA A 88 -10.94 -6.32 -12.40
C ALA A 88 -9.93 -5.34 -11.81
N THR A 89 -9.06 -5.81 -10.92
CA THR A 89 -8.01 -5.01 -10.30
C THR A 89 -6.97 -4.56 -11.33
N ILE A 90 -6.48 -5.44 -12.21
CA ILE A 90 -5.53 -5.10 -13.28
C ILE A 90 -6.13 -4.07 -14.26
N ALA A 91 -7.40 -4.20 -14.58
CA ALA A 91 -8.08 -3.30 -15.52
C ALA A 91 -8.07 -1.83 -15.05
N PHE A 92 -8.04 -1.58 -13.74
CA PHE A 92 -8.09 -0.24 -13.18
C PHE A 92 -6.80 0.57 -13.47
N PRO A 93 -5.59 0.18 -13.02
CA PRO A 93 -4.36 0.93 -13.31
C PRO A 93 -4.05 0.97 -14.81
N CYS A 94 -4.38 -0.08 -15.57
CA CYS A 94 -4.27 -0.08 -17.03
C CYS A 94 -5.07 1.06 -17.66
N LYS A 95 -6.34 1.22 -17.30
CA LYS A 95 -7.20 2.32 -17.76
C LYS A 95 -6.72 3.70 -17.28
N ARG A 96 -5.94 3.77 -16.21
CA ARG A 96 -5.35 5.00 -15.66
C ARG A 96 -3.96 5.31 -16.25
N GLY A 97 -3.52 4.52 -17.22
CA GLY A 97 -2.26 4.76 -17.93
C GLY A 97 -1.02 4.40 -17.11
N VAL A 98 -1.12 3.48 -16.16
CA VAL A 98 0.04 2.90 -15.46
C VAL A 98 0.46 1.64 -16.22
N PRO A 99 1.62 1.62 -16.90
CA PRO A 99 2.04 0.45 -17.66
C PRO A 99 2.44 -0.72 -16.72
N ALA A 100 2.22 -1.95 -17.21
CA ALA A 100 2.68 -3.14 -16.50
C ALA A 100 4.21 -3.12 -16.28
N GLY A 101 4.66 -3.62 -15.14
CA GLY A 101 6.07 -3.71 -14.77
C GLY A 101 6.73 -2.39 -14.38
N LYS A 102 6.00 -1.27 -14.28
CA LYS A 102 6.56 0.05 -13.99
C LYS A 102 6.38 0.47 -12.53
N SER A 103 5.17 0.39 -12.00
CA SER A 103 4.94 0.75 -10.61
C SER A 103 5.50 -0.31 -9.66
N PRO A 104 6.26 0.07 -8.61
CA PRO A 104 6.45 -0.81 -7.48
C PRO A 104 5.09 -1.16 -6.87
N ILE A 105 5.03 -2.24 -6.10
CA ILE A 105 3.88 -2.47 -5.24
C ILE A 105 3.99 -1.56 -4.02
N CYS A 106 2.97 -0.69 -3.80
CA CYS A 106 2.97 0.32 -2.75
C CYS A 106 1.92 0.01 -1.67
N GLY A 107 2.28 0.13 -0.40
CA GLY A 107 1.36 -0.10 0.73
C GLY A 107 2.08 -0.21 2.06
N ASN A 108 1.32 -0.53 3.09
CA ASN A 108 1.84 -0.69 4.46
C ASN A 108 2.05 -2.18 4.74
N SER A 109 3.28 -2.60 5.04
CA SER A 109 3.66 -4.03 5.17
C SER A 109 3.34 -4.86 3.92
N VAL A 110 3.36 -4.22 2.76
CA VAL A 110 2.87 -4.72 1.48
C VAL A 110 3.61 -5.99 0.98
N GLY A 111 4.72 -6.33 1.63
CA GLY A 111 5.38 -7.62 1.41
C GLY A 111 4.50 -8.81 1.80
N GLN A 112 3.62 -8.65 2.79
CA GLN A 112 2.65 -9.69 3.17
C GLN A 112 1.58 -9.84 2.09
N ASP A 113 1.02 -8.73 1.60
CA ASP A 113 0.07 -8.73 0.49
C ASP A 113 0.65 -9.42 -0.74
N ARG A 114 1.90 -9.12 -1.09
CA ARG A 114 2.56 -9.70 -2.25
C ARG A 114 2.66 -11.23 -2.17
N ARG A 115 2.83 -11.82 -0.97
CA ARG A 115 2.84 -13.29 -0.80
C ARG A 115 1.49 -13.90 -1.18
N PHE A 116 0.39 -13.25 -0.83
CA PHE A 116 -0.96 -13.68 -1.22
C PHE A 116 -1.22 -13.47 -2.72
N LEU A 117 -0.81 -12.33 -3.27
CA LEU A 117 -0.92 -12.09 -4.71
C LEU A 117 -0.16 -13.14 -5.52
N PHE A 118 1.07 -13.44 -5.14
CA PHE A 118 1.89 -14.46 -5.81
C PHE A 118 1.17 -15.82 -5.89
N ARG A 119 0.42 -16.17 -4.85
CA ARG A 119 -0.28 -17.44 -4.77
C ARG A 119 -1.65 -17.43 -5.46
N TYR A 120 -2.44 -16.39 -5.27
CA TYR A 120 -3.85 -16.35 -5.66
C TYR A 120 -4.17 -15.42 -6.82
N MET A 121 -3.31 -14.44 -7.08
CA MET A 121 -3.48 -13.44 -8.14
C MET A 121 -2.16 -13.20 -8.90
N PRO A 122 -1.58 -14.25 -9.53
CA PRO A 122 -0.23 -14.18 -10.10
C PRO A 122 -0.11 -13.23 -11.28
N LEU A 123 -1.18 -12.95 -12.03
CA LEU A 123 -1.14 -11.96 -13.11
C LEU A 123 -1.11 -10.53 -12.56
N LEU A 124 -1.79 -10.28 -11.45
CA LEU A 124 -1.73 -8.99 -10.76
C LEU A 124 -0.35 -8.81 -10.12
N GLU A 125 0.20 -9.85 -9.50
CA GLU A 125 1.57 -9.82 -8.98
C GLU A 125 2.57 -9.46 -10.07
N ALA A 126 2.50 -10.11 -11.23
CA ALA A 126 3.36 -9.85 -12.38
C ALA A 126 3.12 -8.47 -13.03
N TYR A 127 2.00 -7.81 -12.75
CA TYR A 127 1.73 -6.46 -13.23
C TYR A 127 2.59 -5.41 -12.53
N PHE A 128 3.02 -5.67 -11.29
CA PHE A 128 3.90 -4.77 -10.54
C PHE A 128 5.36 -4.93 -10.96
N HIS A 129 6.13 -3.88 -10.75
CA HIS A 129 7.59 -3.98 -10.74
C HIS A 129 8.04 -4.84 -9.53
N TYR A 130 9.21 -5.48 -9.62
CA TYR A 130 9.71 -6.34 -8.53
C TYR A 130 10.04 -5.58 -7.22
N ARG A 131 10.14 -4.26 -7.26
CA ARG A 131 10.45 -3.41 -6.09
C ARG A 131 9.21 -3.14 -5.25
N TYR A 132 9.47 -2.72 -4.02
CA TYR A 132 8.48 -2.34 -3.03
C TYR A 132 8.59 -0.85 -2.70
N LEU A 133 7.47 -0.19 -2.46
CA LEU A 133 7.38 1.04 -1.70
C LEU A 133 6.59 0.70 -0.43
N ASP A 134 7.30 0.22 0.59
CA ASP A 134 6.70 -0.24 1.84
C ASP A 134 6.78 0.85 2.90
N VAL A 135 5.62 1.38 3.29
CA VAL A 135 5.49 2.44 4.28
C VAL A 135 5.95 1.98 5.67
N SER A 136 5.75 0.69 6.01
CA SER A 136 6.22 0.13 7.28
C SER A 136 7.74 0.22 7.42
N THR A 137 8.49 0.06 6.33
CA THR A 137 9.94 0.26 6.33
C THR A 137 10.30 1.68 6.73
N LEU A 138 9.60 2.68 6.20
CA LEU A 138 9.83 4.08 6.55
C LEU A 138 9.49 4.36 8.02
N LYS A 139 8.41 3.78 8.55
CA LYS A 139 8.06 3.88 9.97
C LYS A 139 9.10 3.23 10.87
N GLU A 140 9.63 2.08 10.49
CA GLU A 140 10.71 1.40 11.22
C GLU A 140 12.00 2.24 11.26
N LEU A 141 12.33 2.92 10.17
CA LEU A 141 13.45 3.86 10.14
C LEU A 141 13.17 5.11 10.99
N ALA A 142 11.97 5.66 10.89
CA ALA A 142 11.56 6.80 11.71
C ALA A 142 11.65 6.47 13.20
N ARG A 143 11.17 5.31 13.61
CA ARG A 143 11.22 4.85 15.02
C ARG A 143 12.66 4.80 15.57
N ARG A 144 13.63 4.45 14.72
CA ARG A 144 15.03 4.32 15.13
C ARG A 144 15.83 5.62 15.04
N TRP A 145 15.55 6.43 14.02
CA TRP A 145 16.37 7.58 13.70
C TRP A 145 15.74 8.91 14.09
N LYS A 146 14.41 8.96 14.19
CA LYS A 146 13.68 10.19 14.47
C LYS A 146 12.32 9.91 15.12
N PRO A 147 12.30 9.32 16.33
CA PRO A 147 11.05 8.89 16.98
C PRO A 147 10.08 10.04 17.25
N GLU A 148 10.58 11.30 17.32
CA GLU A 148 9.76 12.48 17.55
C GLU A 148 8.75 12.79 16.42
N ILE A 149 8.90 12.19 15.23
CA ILE A 149 7.95 12.37 14.12
C ILE A 149 6.78 11.38 14.15
N LEU A 150 6.91 10.28 14.91
CA LEU A 150 5.90 9.22 14.98
C LEU A 150 4.52 9.68 15.46
N PRO A 151 4.37 10.63 16.40
CA PRO A 151 3.05 11.12 16.80
C PRO A 151 2.25 11.77 15.67
N GLY A 152 2.90 12.15 14.56
CA GLY A 152 2.24 12.64 13.34
C GLY A 152 1.51 11.53 12.55
N PHE A 153 1.82 10.25 12.82
CA PHE A 153 1.21 9.08 12.19
C PHE A 153 0.03 8.60 13.04
N LYS A 154 -1.13 9.22 12.89
CA LYS A 154 -2.35 8.76 13.56
C LYS A 154 -3.16 7.92 12.59
N LYS A 155 -3.17 6.60 12.78
CA LYS A 155 -4.15 5.74 12.13
C LYS A 155 -5.52 5.90 12.77
N GLN A 156 -6.55 6.06 11.95
CA GLN A 156 -7.93 6.05 12.43
C GLN A 156 -8.44 4.62 12.67
N GLY A 157 -7.78 3.62 12.06
CA GLY A 157 -8.02 2.21 12.33
C GLY A 157 -9.40 1.72 11.93
N THR A 158 -9.92 2.21 10.80
CA THR A 158 -11.25 1.82 10.30
C THR A 158 -11.28 0.38 9.79
N HIS A 159 -10.11 -0.24 9.54
CA HIS A 159 -9.96 -1.56 8.94
C HIS A 159 -10.83 -1.74 7.68
N GLN A 160 -10.80 -0.73 6.83
CA GLN A 160 -11.38 -0.76 5.49
C GLN A 160 -10.23 -0.53 4.50
N ALA A 161 -10.00 -1.48 3.61
CA ALA A 161 -8.81 -1.52 2.75
C ALA A 161 -8.53 -0.19 2.00
N LEU A 162 -9.56 0.51 1.50
CA LEU A 162 -9.35 1.78 0.81
C LEU A 162 -8.91 2.92 1.75
N ASP A 163 -9.44 2.96 2.98
CA ASP A 163 -9.04 3.97 3.98
C ASP A 163 -7.61 3.70 4.45
N ASP A 164 -7.23 2.43 4.65
CA ASP A 164 -5.86 2.04 4.99
C ASP A 164 -4.87 2.43 3.88
N ILE A 165 -5.27 2.35 2.59
CA ILE A 165 -4.47 2.87 1.48
C ILE A 165 -4.30 4.39 1.54
N ARG A 166 -5.40 5.14 1.78
CA ARG A 166 -5.34 6.61 1.91
C ARG A 166 -4.42 7.04 3.04
N GLU A 167 -4.49 6.36 4.18
CA GLU A 167 -3.59 6.57 5.31
C GLU A 167 -2.14 6.29 4.92
N SER A 168 -1.87 5.19 4.21
CA SER A 168 -0.54 4.82 3.74
C SER A 168 0.07 5.88 2.80
N VAL A 169 -0.73 6.44 1.89
CA VAL A 169 -0.30 7.56 1.02
C VAL A 169 0.02 8.80 1.85
N ALA A 170 -0.86 9.16 2.80
CA ALA A 170 -0.65 10.33 3.67
C ALA A 170 0.60 10.16 4.54
N GLU A 171 0.80 9.01 5.16
CA GLU A 171 1.98 8.66 5.96
C GLU A 171 3.28 8.81 5.13
N THR A 172 3.27 8.31 3.90
CA THR A 172 4.43 8.44 3.00
C THR A 172 4.75 9.90 2.70
N GLY A 173 3.75 10.76 2.58
CA GLY A 173 3.94 12.20 2.32
C GLY A 173 4.54 12.98 3.50
N VAL A 174 4.37 12.50 4.72
CA VAL A 174 4.91 13.16 5.94
C VAL A 174 6.41 12.86 6.12
N LEU A 175 6.82 11.62 5.85
CA LEU A 175 8.17 11.13 6.16
C LEU A 175 9.30 11.87 5.42
N PRO A 176 9.26 12.07 4.09
CA PRO A 176 10.35 12.74 3.38
C PRO A 176 10.57 14.16 3.87
N ARG A 177 9.50 14.91 4.14
CA ARG A 177 9.60 16.30 4.64
C ARG A 177 10.25 16.37 6.02
N ALA A 178 9.90 15.45 6.91
CA ALA A 178 10.46 15.39 8.27
C ALA A 178 11.93 14.95 8.28
N PHE A 179 12.33 13.99 7.44
CA PHE A 179 13.74 13.59 7.29
C PHE A 179 14.57 14.70 6.63
N TYR A 180 14.05 15.36 5.60
CA TYR A 180 14.76 16.44 4.90
C TYR A 180 15.04 17.62 5.81
N SER A 181 14.07 18.07 6.60
CA SER A 181 14.24 19.17 7.57
C SER A 181 15.28 18.83 8.65
N ALA A 182 15.38 17.57 9.06
CA ALA A 182 16.38 17.15 10.05
C ALA A 182 17.80 17.17 9.49
N VAL A 183 17.99 16.74 8.26
CA VAL A 183 19.31 16.71 7.60
C VAL A 183 19.77 18.14 7.29
N VAL A 184 18.90 19.01 6.80
CA VAL A 184 19.20 20.41 6.51
C VAL A 184 19.38 21.21 7.80
N GLY A 185 18.50 21.03 8.78
CA GLY A 185 18.57 21.72 10.07
C GLY A 185 19.83 21.39 10.89
N SER A 186 20.26 20.11 10.89
CA SER A 186 21.46 19.70 11.62
C SER A 186 22.78 20.22 10.99
N ARG A 187 22.79 20.50 9.69
CA ARG A 187 23.94 21.14 9.02
C ARG A 187 24.05 22.62 9.27
N LEU A 188 22.93 23.32 9.46
CA LEU A 188 22.91 24.75 9.77
C LEU A 188 23.37 25.08 11.21
N ILE A 189 23.23 24.13 12.15
CA ILE A 189 23.61 24.34 13.56
C ILE A 189 25.09 24.02 13.84
N LYS A 190 25.77 23.26 12.99
CA LYS A 190 27.19 22.86 13.17
C LYS A 190 28.19 23.58 12.28
N GLY A 191 27.78 24.57 11.50
CA GLY A 191 28.64 25.28 10.56
C GLY A 191 28.60 26.79 10.75
N GLY A 192 29.24 27.31 11.78
CA GLY A 192 29.71 28.69 11.75
C GLY A 192 30.81 28.81 10.71
N GLY A 193 30.52 29.43 9.55
CA GLY A 193 31.52 29.79 8.55
C GLY A 193 31.40 29.01 7.21
N GLY A 194 30.82 29.70 6.22
CA GLY A 194 30.97 29.34 4.81
C GLY A 194 29.77 28.67 4.17
N LEU A 195 29.06 29.44 3.35
CA LEU A 195 28.08 28.92 2.39
C LEU A 195 28.79 27.97 1.42
N ILE A 196 28.53 26.69 1.56
CA ILE A 196 28.87 25.72 0.50
C ILE A 196 27.58 25.33 -0.19
N HIS A 197 27.32 25.92 -1.34
CA HIS A 197 26.38 25.41 -2.32
C HIS A 197 26.88 24.05 -2.81
N ALA A 198 26.25 22.96 -2.39
CA ALA A 198 26.42 21.69 -3.03
C ALA A 198 25.17 21.43 -3.91
N PRO A 199 25.27 21.46 -5.24
CA PRO A 199 24.19 20.99 -6.10
C PRO A 199 24.18 19.47 -6.04
N PHE A 200 23.13 18.91 -5.45
CA PHE A 200 22.86 17.47 -5.57
C PHE A 200 22.23 17.24 -6.96
N LEU A 201 23.11 16.99 -7.91
CA LEU A 201 22.73 16.45 -9.22
C LEU A 201 22.24 15.01 -9.02
N LEU A 202 20.93 14.82 -9.07
CA LEU A 202 20.34 13.52 -9.34
C LEU A 202 20.72 13.13 -10.78
N ARG A 203 21.80 12.36 -10.94
CA ARG A 203 22.04 11.62 -12.17
C ARG A 203 21.19 10.36 -12.12
N GLY A 204 20.39 10.19 -13.19
CA GLY A 204 19.52 9.05 -13.36
C GLY A 204 20.27 7.72 -13.46
N TYR A 205 19.61 6.69 -12.99
CA TYR A 205 19.75 5.30 -13.41
C TYR A 205 18.39 4.78 -13.83
#